data_7da9bf7f972076d1c1b2bb761124635d
#
_entry.id   7da9bf7f972076d1c1b2bb761124635d
#
_cell.length_a   1.000
_cell.length_b   1.000
_cell.length_c   1.000
_cell.angle_alpha   90.00
_cell.angle_beta   90.00
_cell.angle_gamma   90.00
#
_symmetry.space_group_name_H-M   'P 1'
#
loop_
_entity.id
_entity.type
_entity.pdbx_description
1 polymer ?
#
loop_
_entity_poly.entity_id
_entity_poly.type
_entity_poly.pdbx_seq_one_letter_code
_entity_poly.pdbx_strand_id
1 'polypeptide(L)'
;MSKLRQRWHALQATLAGETGNRRYKGLPGAIRRFKAMRVKFYGDFADSLEDGGNPYDLFSQKYTRAVQRKDPLAPMYALWRDRASTGSLAAAWDGSVPPDDLMIISAGEKADLPATLRFLAKVITIRAKNRSAIMMAITLPIFLFVLLMGIQIGVALGMMPIMLQIIDYEDMPWVGRLLHDVSGFILRFWWLVYGLPIFLVTAFFMSLPRWNGRIRTAIDRYAPYSLYRDMRSSEFLVSLAALTGANYSTYDAVTVMSKNASPWMKRHLARMRLSLRSSRSMLAAMDTGLFSDETFDRVVEYAERTNFEQGLRKIGMSTIETLAETISQRSALLRNILLMGVGGFIMFTVLGMLQIGQEASERMQAMM
;
A
#
# COMPACT_ATOMS: atom_id res chain seq x y z
N MET A 1 -6.34 17.03 12.83
CA MET A 1 -7.28 16.53 11.79
C MET A 1 -8.24 17.62 11.25
N SER A 2 -8.58 18.69 11.96
CA SER A 2 -9.55 19.71 11.52
C SER A 2 -9.05 20.61 10.38
N LYS A 3 -7.81 21.10 10.42
CA LYS A 3 -7.27 22.04 9.42
C LYS A 3 -7.05 21.43 8.02
N LEU A 4 -6.74 20.15 7.93
CA LEU A 4 -6.62 19.43 6.63
C LEU A 4 -8.01 19.15 6.04
N ARG A 5 -8.97 18.76 6.86
CA ARG A 5 -10.37 18.65 6.43
C ARG A 5 -10.94 19.99 6.01
N GLN A 6 -10.68 21.04 6.76
CA GLN A 6 -11.12 22.40 6.39
C GLN A 6 -10.47 22.89 5.10
N ARG A 7 -9.17 22.65 4.89
CA ARG A 7 -8.51 22.93 3.61
C ARG A 7 -9.06 22.08 2.47
N TRP A 8 -9.35 20.81 2.73
CA TRP A 8 -9.99 19.93 1.73
C TRP A 8 -11.41 20.38 1.39
N HIS A 9 -12.21 20.79 2.41
CA HIS A 9 -13.55 21.34 2.19
C HIS A 9 -13.50 22.72 1.53
N ALA A 10 -12.55 23.57 1.90
CA ALA A 10 -12.35 24.85 1.24
C ALA A 10 -11.90 24.66 -0.22
N LEU A 11 -10.99 23.74 -0.48
CA LEU A 11 -10.58 23.35 -1.85
C LEU A 11 -11.74 22.72 -2.63
N GLN A 12 -12.54 21.86 -2.01
CA GLN A 12 -13.75 21.34 -2.63
C GLN A 12 -14.79 22.42 -2.92
N ALA A 13 -14.92 23.42 -2.04
CA ALA A 13 -15.82 24.56 -2.25
C ALA A 13 -15.30 25.48 -3.37
N THR A 14 -13.98 25.71 -3.45
CA THR A 14 -13.36 26.47 -4.54
C THR A 14 -13.47 25.71 -5.86
N LEU A 15 -13.21 24.40 -5.86
CA LEU A 15 -13.40 23.54 -7.03
C LEU A 15 -14.89 23.41 -7.40
N ALA A 16 -15.81 23.42 -6.45
CA ALA A 16 -17.25 23.43 -6.71
C ALA A 16 -17.71 24.77 -7.30
N GLY A 17 -17.13 25.90 -6.86
CA GLY A 17 -17.35 27.21 -7.49
C GLY A 17 -16.78 27.26 -8.92
N GLU A 18 -15.59 26.69 -9.13
CA GLU A 18 -14.97 26.58 -10.45
C GLU A 18 -15.70 25.57 -11.36
N THR A 19 -16.27 24.48 -10.81
CA THR A 19 -17.06 23.51 -11.59
C THR A 19 -18.40 24.07 -12.08
N GLY A 20 -18.89 25.17 -11.47
CA GLY A 20 -20.03 25.93 -12.00
C GLY A 20 -19.73 26.62 -13.35
N ASN A 21 -18.48 26.84 -13.68
CA ASN A 21 -18.07 27.32 -14.98
C ASN A 21 -18.06 26.15 -16.00
N ARG A 22 -18.73 26.31 -17.13
CA ARG A 22 -18.82 25.28 -18.22
C ARG A 22 -17.44 24.74 -18.63
N ARG A 23 -16.37 25.55 -18.51
CA ARG A 23 -14.99 25.22 -18.87
C ARG A 23 -14.38 24.10 -17.99
N TYR A 24 -14.82 23.95 -16.74
CA TYR A 24 -14.31 22.97 -15.78
C TYR A 24 -15.29 21.83 -15.49
N LYS A 25 -16.34 21.72 -16.30
CA LYS A 25 -17.32 20.62 -16.17
C LYS A 25 -16.61 19.27 -16.31
N GLY A 26 -16.72 18.39 -15.30
CA GLY A 26 -16.05 17.07 -15.27
C GLY A 26 -14.67 17.05 -14.60
N LEU A 27 -14.20 18.16 -14.02
CA LEU A 27 -12.92 18.28 -13.34
C LEU A 27 -12.63 17.17 -12.29
N PRO A 28 -13.58 16.76 -11.39
CA PRO A 28 -13.32 15.67 -10.44
C PRO A 28 -13.00 14.33 -11.12
N GLY A 29 -13.66 14.04 -12.25
CA GLY A 29 -13.39 12.87 -13.08
C GLY A 29 -12.01 12.93 -13.76
N ALA A 30 -11.64 14.11 -14.26
CA ALA A 30 -10.34 14.37 -14.86
C ALA A 30 -9.21 14.16 -13.83
N ILE A 31 -9.33 14.72 -12.63
CA ILE A 31 -8.37 14.55 -11.53
C ILE A 31 -8.21 13.08 -11.15
N ARG A 32 -9.32 12.33 -11.09
CA ARG A 32 -9.25 10.88 -10.78
C ARG A 32 -8.49 10.11 -11.87
N ARG A 33 -8.72 10.39 -13.13
CA ARG A 33 -8.00 9.77 -14.27
C ARG A 33 -6.53 10.16 -14.29
N PHE A 34 -6.23 11.42 -14.06
CA PHE A 34 -4.86 11.91 -14.02
C PHE A 34 -4.01 11.17 -12.99
N LYS A 35 -4.55 10.84 -11.84
CA LYS A 35 -3.82 10.08 -10.80
C LYS A 35 -3.23 8.76 -11.32
N ALA A 36 -3.87 8.12 -12.29
CA ALA A 36 -3.36 6.90 -12.92
C ALA A 36 -2.28 7.17 -13.98
N MET A 37 -2.33 8.34 -14.64
CA MET A 37 -1.43 8.69 -15.75
C MET A 37 -0.27 9.60 -15.34
N ARG A 38 -0.26 10.07 -14.09
CA ARG A 38 0.65 11.13 -13.62
C ARG A 38 2.14 10.78 -13.78
N VAL A 39 2.51 9.50 -13.68
CA VAL A 39 3.91 9.06 -13.84
C VAL A 39 4.43 9.42 -15.22
N LYS A 40 3.69 9.00 -16.26
CA LYS A 40 4.04 9.32 -17.64
C LYS A 40 4.01 10.82 -17.89
N PHE A 41 2.98 11.48 -17.35
CA PHE A 41 2.83 12.93 -17.51
C PHE A 41 4.02 13.69 -16.92
N TYR A 42 4.49 13.33 -15.71
CA TYR A 42 5.65 14.01 -15.08
C TYR A 42 6.94 13.79 -15.88
N GLY A 43 7.14 12.59 -16.44
CA GLY A 43 8.28 12.31 -17.32
C GLY A 43 8.22 13.15 -18.61
N ASP A 44 7.12 13.04 -19.36
CA ASP A 44 6.94 13.76 -20.61
C ASP A 44 6.99 15.30 -20.40
N PHE A 45 6.52 15.79 -19.26
CA PHE A 45 6.53 17.20 -18.93
C PHE A 45 7.93 17.69 -18.55
N ALA A 46 8.71 16.86 -17.83
CA ALA A 46 10.11 17.16 -17.53
C ALA A 46 10.96 17.28 -18.80
N ASP A 47 10.77 16.35 -19.75
CA ASP A 47 11.46 16.39 -21.05
C ASP A 47 11.11 17.66 -21.82
N SER A 48 9.81 18.03 -21.85
CA SER A 48 9.37 19.26 -22.50
C SER A 48 9.92 20.53 -21.85
N LEU A 49 10.17 20.55 -20.54
CA LEU A 49 10.78 21.68 -19.85
C LEU A 49 12.28 21.79 -20.13
N GLU A 50 13.00 20.67 -20.24
CA GLU A 50 14.42 20.65 -20.62
C GLU A 50 14.62 21.16 -22.05
N ASP A 51 13.69 20.87 -22.95
CA ASP A 51 13.68 21.37 -24.33
C ASP A 51 13.31 22.87 -24.39
N GLY A 52 13.21 23.57 -23.25
CA GLY A 52 12.94 25.01 -23.16
C GLY A 52 11.44 25.37 -23.21
N GLY A 53 10.54 24.38 -23.03
CA GLY A 53 9.10 24.61 -23.04
C GLY A 53 8.63 25.46 -21.86
N ASN A 54 7.78 26.46 -22.12
CA ASN A 54 7.11 27.25 -21.10
C ASN A 54 5.90 26.47 -20.55
N PRO A 55 5.69 26.34 -19.22
CA PRO A 55 4.54 25.65 -18.64
C PRO A 55 3.18 26.10 -19.18
N TYR A 56 2.98 27.40 -19.34
CA TYR A 56 1.73 27.95 -19.89
C TYR A 56 1.45 27.44 -21.31
N ASP A 57 2.47 27.50 -22.18
CA ASP A 57 2.35 27.06 -23.59
C ASP A 57 2.12 25.55 -23.67
N LEU A 58 2.81 24.79 -22.84
CA LEU A 58 2.64 23.34 -22.75
C LEU A 58 1.21 22.97 -22.31
N PHE A 59 0.64 23.66 -21.33
CA PHE A 59 -0.75 23.42 -20.91
C PHE A 59 -1.75 23.88 -21.97
N SER A 60 -1.50 24.98 -22.66
CA SER A 60 -2.31 25.45 -23.75
C SER A 60 -2.37 24.45 -24.92
N GLN A 61 -1.21 23.89 -25.30
CA GLN A 61 -1.15 22.87 -26.35
C GLN A 61 -1.85 21.58 -25.90
N LYS A 62 -1.62 21.13 -24.66
CA LYS A 62 -2.29 19.93 -24.11
C LYS A 62 -3.80 20.13 -24.03
N TYR A 63 -4.26 21.32 -23.63
CA TYR A 63 -5.69 21.66 -23.61
C TYR A 63 -6.31 21.62 -25.02
N THR A 64 -5.70 22.26 -25.98
CA THR A 64 -6.18 22.30 -27.36
C THR A 64 -6.31 20.90 -27.97
N ARG A 65 -5.26 20.07 -27.78
CA ARG A 65 -5.27 18.68 -28.25
C ARG A 65 -6.32 17.83 -27.52
N ALA A 66 -6.50 18.04 -26.20
CA ALA A 66 -7.48 17.33 -25.40
C ALA A 66 -8.92 17.67 -25.83
N VAL A 67 -9.20 18.91 -26.11
CA VAL A 67 -10.53 19.35 -26.64
C VAL A 67 -10.79 18.72 -27.99
N GLN A 68 -9.84 18.77 -28.94
CA GLN A 68 -9.97 18.16 -30.26
C GLN A 68 -10.24 16.65 -30.18
N ARG A 69 -9.59 15.96 -29.26
CA ARG A 69 -9.72 14.50 -29.07
C ARG A 69 -10.87 14.11 -28.14
N LYS A 70 -11.62 15.05 -27.61
CA LYS A 70 -12.67 14.85 -26.58
C LYS A 70 -12.11 14.11 -25.35
N ASP A 71 -10.84 14.39 -24.98
CA ASP A 71 -10.18 13.77 -23.84
C ASP A 71 -10.82 14.28 -22.55
N PRO A 72 -11.22 13.38 -21.63
CA PRO A 72 -11.76 13.75 -20.32
C PRO A 72 -10.81 14.57 -19.43
N LEU A 73 -9.52 14.66 -19.77
CA LEU A 73 -8.54 15.50 -19.07
C LEU A 73 -8.58 16.98 -19.47
N ALA A 74 -9.31 17.35 -20.52
CA ALA A 74 -9.41 18.72 -21.00
C ALA A 74 -9.75 19.76 -19.91
N PRO A 75 -10.73 19.54 -18.98
CA PRO A 75 -11.03 20.50 -17.92
C PRO A 75 -9.85 20.75 -16.96
N MET A 76 -9.03 19.74 -16.73
CA MET A 76 -7.84 19.83 -15.85
C MET A 76 -6.73 20.64 -16.53
N TYR A 77 -6.46 20.40 -17.82
CA TYR A 77 -5.49 21.21 -18.56
C TYR A 77 -5.94 22.67 -18.72
N ALA A 78 -7.25 22.93 -18.83
CA ALA A 78 -7.79 24.28 -18.80
C ALA A 78 -7.47 24.97 -17.46
N LEU A 79 -7.73 24.30 -16.33
CA LEU A 79 -7.44 24.81 -15.00
C LEU A 79 -5.95 25.12 -14.82
N TRP A 80 -5.07 24.21 -15.24
CA TRP A 80 -3.63 24.40 -15.12
C TRP A 80 -3.11 25.55 -15.98
N ARG A 81 -3.59 25.66 -17.21
CA ARG A 81 -3.26 26.79 -18.09
C ARG A 81 -3.68 28.12 -17.45
N ASP A 82 -4.94 28.20 -17.00
CA ASP A 82 -5.49 29.44 -16.44
C ASP A 82 -4.78 29.86 -15.14
N ARG A 83 -4.24 28.88 -14.37
CA ARG A 83 -3.45 29.13 -13.16
C ARG A 83 -1.94 29.30 -13.42
N ALA A 84 -1.40 28.76 -14.49
CA ALA A 84 0.01 28.88 -14.83
C ALA A 84 0.44 30.33 -15.10
N SER A 85 -0.50 31.23 -15.42
CA SER A 85 -0.25 32.67 -15.54
C SER A 85 0.21 33.34 -14.24
N THR A 86 0.03 32.68 -13.09
CA THR A 86 0.47 33.19 -11.76
C THR A 86 1.92 32.91 -11.45
N GLY A 87 2.66 32.24 -12.33
CA GLY A 87 4.12 32.06 -12.24
C GLY A 87 4.61 30.86 -11.42
N SER A 88 3.73 30.11 -10.71
CA SER A 88 4.12 28.90 -9.96
C SER A 88 3.37 27.68 -10.48
N LEU A 89 4.13 26.65 -10.88
CA LEU A 89 3.59 25.37 -11.30
C LEU A 89 2.91 24.64 -10.15
N ALA A 90 3.49 24.72 -8.94
CA ALA A 90 2.90 24.15 -7.74
C ALA A 90 1.54 24.77 -7.43
N ALA A 91 1.40 26.08 -7.60
CA ALA A 91 0.10 26.77 -7.46
C ALA A 91 -0.88 26.36 -8.57
N ALA A 92 -0.43 26.19 -9.80
CA ALA A 92 -1.27 25.74 -10.90
C ALA A 92 -1.82 24.33 -10.66
N TRP A 93 -1.05 23.45 -10.05
CA TRP A 93 -1.42 22.06 -9.78
C TRP A 93 -2.12 21.82 -8.45
N ASP A 94 -2.24 22.85 -7.60
CA ASP A 94 -2.86 22.70 -6.27
C ASP A 94 -4.30 22.17 -6.41
N GLY A 95 -4.62 21.18 -5.56
CA GLY A 95 -5.91 20.47 -5.56
C GLY A 95 -6.11 19.43 -6.67
N SER A 96 -5.28 19.41 -7.73
CA SER A 96 -5.37 18.46 -8.84
C SER A 96 -4.37 17.30 -8.71
N VAL A 97 -3.24 17.51 -8.05
CA VAL A 97 -2.24 16.48 -7.75
C VAL A 97 -2.23 16.13 -6.25
N PRO A 98 -1.71 14.95 -5.88
CA PRO A 98 -1.58 14.59 -4.46
C PRO A 98 -0.70 15.60 -3.71
N PRO A 99 -1.03 15.91 -2.43
CA PRO A 99 -0.27 16.86 -1.64
C PRO A 99 1.22 16.52 -1.48
N ASP A 100 1.55 15.23 -1.45
CA ASP A 100 2.94 14.75 -1.35
C ASP A 100 3.72 15.06 -2.64
N ASP A 101 3.09 14.85 -3.80
CA ASP A 101 3.68 15.19 -5.11
C ASP A 101 3.89 16.70 -5.22
N LEU A 102 2.85 17.49 -4.85
CA LEU A 102 2.89 18.96 -4.91
C LEU A 102 4.02 19.55 -4.06
N MET A 103 4.28 18.94 -2.92
CA MET A 103 5.35 19.35 -2.03
C MET A 103 6.73 19.17 -2.68
N ILE A 104 6.97 18.04 -3.33
CA ILE A 104 8.20 17.74 -4.05
C ILE A 104 8.35 18.69 -5.26
N ILE A 105 7.27 18.94 -5.99
CA ILE A 105 7.25 19.85 -7.14
C ILE A 105 7.58 21.28 -6.72
N SER A 106 6.97 21.77 -5.63
CA SER A 106 7.25 23.12 -5.11
C SER A 106 8.71 23.31 -4.64
N ALA A 107 9.33 22.22 -4.22
CA ALA A 107 10.77 22.20 -3.92
C ALA A 107 11.61 22.28 -5.21
N GLY A 108 11.25 21.49 -6.22
CA GLY A 108 11.91 21.44 -7.52
C GLY A 108 11.87 22.76 -8.28
N GLU A 109 10.80 23.55 -8.13
CA GLU A 109 10.70 24.88 -8.74
C GLU A 109 11.83 25.84 -8.32
N LYS A 110 12.40 25.62 -7.14
CA LYS A 110 13.49 26.46 -6.60
C LYS A 110 14.89 25.95 -6.96
N ALA A 111 15.00 24.73 -7.46
CA ALA A 111 16.28 24.09 -7.75
C ALA A 111 16.35 23.61 -9.21
N ASP A 112 15.87 22.40 -9.48
CA ASP A 112 15.84 21.76 -10.81
C ASP A 112 14.50 21.04 -10.95
N LEU A 113 13.56 21.69 -11.61
CA LEU A 113 12.21 21.18 -11.78
C LEU A 113 12.16 19.94 -12.69
N PRO A 114 12.84 19.89 -13.86
CA PRO A 114 12.88 18.71 -14.70
C PRO A 114 13.43 17.47 -13.98
N ALA A 115 14.57 17.57 -13.34
CA ALA A 115 15.16 16.47 -12.57
C ALA A 115 14.25 16.03 -11.42
N THR A 116 13.58 16.96 -10.74
CA THR A 116 12.63 16.69 -9.66
C THR A 116 11.39 15.93 -10.17
N LEU A 117 10.85 16.30 -11.31
CA LEU A 117 9.69 15.62 -11.92
C LEU A 117 10.02 14.19 -12.37
N ARG A 118 11.20 13.98 -12.99
CA ARG A 118 11.69 12.63 -13.33
C ARG A 118 11.90 11.76 -12.09
N PHE A 119 12.49 12.35 -11.06
CA PHE A 119 12.67 11.66 -9.79
C PHE A 119 11.30 11.27 -9.17
N LEU A 120 10.34 12.18 -9.13
CA LEU A 120 8.98 11.94 -8.66
C LEU A 120 8.30 10.83 -9.47
N ALA A 121 8.39 10.86 -10.79
CA ALA A 121 7.87 9.80 -11.65
C ALA A 121 8.48 8.43 -11.30
N LYS A 122 9.80 8.37 -11.08
CA LYS A 122 10.51 7.16 -10.69
C LYS A 122 10.04 6.63 -9.32
N VAL A 123 9.90 7.51 -8.32
CA VAL A 123 9.41 7.16 -6.97
C VAL A 123 7.98 6.58 -7.04
N ILE A 124 7.09 7.23 -7.79
CA ILE A 124 5.71 6.75 -7.93
C ILE A 124 5.66 5.40 -8.64
N THR A 125 6.48 5.20 -9.68
CA THR A 125 6.58 3.92 -10.40
C THR A 125 7.01 2.79 -9.47
N ILE A 126 8.03 3.01 -8.65
CA ILE A 126 8.53 2.03 -7.69
C ILE A 126 7.45 1.73 -6.63
N ARG A 127 6.80 2.76 -6.08
CA ARG A 127 5.67 2.56 -5.14
C ARG A 127 4.52 1.77 -5.76
N ALA A 128 4.18 2.04 -7.03
CA ALA A 128 3.14 1.32 -7.74
C ALA A 128 3.52 -0.15 -7.99
N LYS A 129 4.77 -0.41 -8.40
CA LYS A 129 5.31 -1.77 -8.58
C LYS A 129 5.25 -2.57 -7.27
N ASN A 130 5.69 -1.97 -6.16
CA ASN A 130 5.65 -2.61 -4.85
C ASN A 130 4.22 -2.90 -4.38
N ARG A 131 3.31 -1.93 -4.55
CA ARG A 131 1.90 -2.14 -4.23
C ARG A 131 1.31 -3.29 -5.06
N SER A 132 1.62 -3.35 -6.35
CA SER A 132 1.19 -4.44 -7.23
C SER A 132 1.76 -5.79 -6.78
N ALA A 133 3.04 -5.86 -6.43
CA ALA A 133 3.67 -7.07 -5.90
C ALA A 133 3.00 -7.54 -4.60
N ILE A 134 2.73 -6.62 -3.67
CA ILE A 134 2.02 -6.92 -2.42
C ILE A 134 0.60 -7.42 -2.71
N MET A 135 -0.13 -6.76 -3.59
CA MET A 135 -1.49 -7.17 -3.94
C MET A 135 -1.52 -8.56 -4.58
N MET A 136 -0.65 -8.83 -5.54
CA MET A 136 -0.54 -10.17 -6.15
C MET A 136 -0.15 -11.23 -5.12
N ALA A 137 0.77 -10.91 -4.23
CA ALA A 137 1.19 -11.81 -3.17
C ALA A 137 0.06 -12.20 -2.19
N ILE A 138 -0.89 -11.30 -1.94
CA ILE A 138 -1.99 -11.51 -0.99
C ILE A 138 -3.25 -12.08 -1.68
N THR A 139 -3.45 -11.80 -2.96
CA THR A 139 -4.68 -12.20 -3.67
C THR A 139 -4.88 -13.72 -3.67
N LEU A 140 -3.84 -14.48 -3.97
CA LEU A 140 -3.93 -15.95 -4.02
C LEU A 140 -4.19 -16.59 -2.65
N PRO A 141 -3.49 -16.22 -1.55
CA PRO A 141 -3.84 -16.67 -0.21
C PRO A 141 -5.30 -16.37 0.20
N ILE A 142 -5.80 -15.16 -0.12
CA ILE A 142 -7.20 -14.82 0.16
C ILE A 142 -8.14 -15.72 -0.64
N PHE A 143 -7.88 -15.93 -1.93
CA PHE A 143 -8.68 -16.82 -2.76
C PHE A 143 -8.72 -18.24 -2.20
N LEU A 144 -7.56 -18.80 -1.83
CA LEU A 144 -7.47 -20.14 -1.24
C LEU A 144 -8.19 -20.24 0.11
N PHE A 145 -8.13 -19.20 0.94
CA PHE A 145 -8.87 -19.15 2.20
C PHE A 145 -10.38 -19.16 1.98
N VAL A 146 -10.86 -18.35 1.02
CA VAL A 146 -12.29 -18.31 0.64
C VAL A 146 -12.73 -19.65 0.03
N LEU A 147 -11.90 -20.26 -0.80
CA LEU A 147 -12.15 -21.57 -1.37
C LEU A 147 -12.26 -22.65 -0.29
N LEU A 148 -11.31 -22.70 0.64
CA LEU A 148 -11.35 -23.63 1.78
C LEU A 148 -12.61 -23.45 2.61
N MET A 149 -12.97 -22.21 2.93
CA MET A 149 -14.20 -21.87 3.63
C MET A 149 -15.45 -22.38 2.87
N GLY A 150 -15.50 -22.15 1.56
CA GLY A 150 -16.62 -22.63 0.71
C GLY A 150 -16.74 -24.15 0.70
N ILE A 151 -15.63 -24.88 0.58
CA ILE A 151 -15.60 -26.34 0.64
C ILE A 151 -16.07 -26.84 2.00
N GLN A 152 -15.58 -26.27 3.10
CA GLN A 152 -15.97 -26.64 4.46
C GLN A 152 -17.46 -26.45 4.72
N ILE A 153 -18.00 -25.30 4.30
CA ILE A 153 -19.45 -25.01 4.43
C ILE A 153 -20.26 -25.97 3.56
N GLY A 154 -19.82 -26.24 2.33
CA GLY A 154 -20.46 -27.18 1.42
C GLY A 154 -20.51 -28.60 1.98
N VAL A 155 -19.42 -29.06 2.61
CA VAL A 155 -19.41 -30.35 3.32
C VAL A 155 -20.35 -30.34 4.51
N ALA A 156 -20.33 -29.31 5.34
CA ALA A 156 -21.11 -29.23 6.57
C ALA A 156 -22.61 -29.10 6.32
N LEU A 157 -23.05 -28.30 5.33
CA LEU A 157 -24.47 -28.06 5.05
C LEU A 157 -25.04 -28.98 3.97
N GLY A 158 -24.22 -29.42 3.03
CA GLY A 158 -24.69 -30.22 1.90
C GLY A 158 -24.47 -31.71 2.12
N MET A 159 -23.22 -32.10 2.38
CA MET A 159 -22.83 -33.50 2.40
C MET A 159 -23.19 -34.23 3.71
N MET A 160 -22.89 -33.62 4.86
CA MET A 160 -23.13 -34.26 6.15
C MET A 160 -24.61 -34.65 6.41
N PRO A 161 -25.60 -33.80 6.12
CA PRO A 161 -26.98 -34.17 6.29
C PRO A 161 -27.43 -35.36 5.41
N ILE A 162 -26.82 -35.51 4.23
CA ILE A 162 -27.10 -36.67 3.34
C ILE A 162 -26.48 -37.93 3.91
N MET A 163 -25.24 -37.85 4.43
CA MET A 163 -24.58 -39.00 5.03
C MET A 163 -25.31 -39.51 6.27
N LEU A 164 -25.87 -38.63 7.10
CA LEU A 164 -26.67 -38.99 8.27
C LEU A 164 -28.03 -39.65 7.92
N GLN A 165 -28.50 -39.55 6.68
CA GLN A 165 -29.67 -40.31 6.19
C GLN A 165 -29.33 -41.75 5.80
N ILE A 166 -28.05 -42.04 5.56
CA ILE A 166 -27.55 -43.34 5.11
C ILE A 166 -27.06 -44.17 6.30
N ILE A 167 -26.40 -43.54 7.26
CA ILE A 167 -25.78 -44.19 8.41
C ILE A 167 -25.89 -43.30 9.66
N ASP A 168 -26.27 -43.90 10.78
CA ASP A 168 -26.34 -43.18 12.05
C ASP A 168 -24.93 -42.79 12.57
N TYR A 169 -24.85 -41.68 13.32
CA TYR A 169 -23.59 -41.17 13.86
C TYR A 169 -22.79 -42.22 14.64
N GLU A 170 -23.50 -43.07 15.46
CA GLU A 170 -22.85 -44.10 16.29
C GLU A 170 -22.19 -45.19 15.45
N ASP A 171 -22.71 -45.40 14.26
CA ASP A 171 -22.26 -46.42 13.33
C ASP A 171 -21.20 -45.91 12.33
N MET A 172 -20.93 -44.60 12.30
CA MET A 172 -19.94 -44.02 11.42
C MET A 172 -18.53 -44.48 11.75
N PRO A 173 -17.67 -44.75 10.76
CA PRO A 173 -16.23 -44.92 10.93
C PRO A 173 -15.61 -43.68 11.59
N TRP A 174 -14.48 -43.88 12.25
CA TRP A 174 -13.83 -42.79 13.01
C TRP A 174 -13.56 -41.51 12.17
N VAL A 175 -13.16 -41.64 10.90
CA VAL A 175 -12.96 -40.50 10.00
C VAL A 175 -14.29 -39.78 9.71
N GLY A 176 -15.36 -40.52 9.50
CA GLY A 176 -16.70 -39.98 9.29
C GLY A 176 -17.19 -39.19 10.50
N ARG A 177 -17.04 -39.75 11.70
CA ARG A 177 -17.34 -39.07 12.98
C ARG A 177 -16.55 -37.79 13.14
N LEU A 178 -15.25 -37.87 12.91
CA LEU A 178 -14.40 -36.67 13.00
C LEU A 178 -14.81 -35.60 11.99
N LEU A 179 -15.17 -36.00 10.75
CA LEU A 179 -15.64 -35.06 9.72
C LEU A 179 -16.98 -34.42 10.13
N HIS A 180 -17.88 -35.18 10.72
CA HIS A 180 -19.13 -34.66 11.27
C HIS A 180 -18.91 -33.67 12.40
N ASP A 181 -18.02 -34.00 13.37
CA ASP A 181 -17.73 -33.15 14.54
C ASP A 181 -17.05 -31.85 14.14
N VAL A 182 -16.08 -31.92 13.20
CA VAL A 182 -15.45 -30.73 12.62
C VAL A 182 -16.47 -29.87 11.90
N SER A 183 -17.36 -30.47 11.10
CA SER A 183 -18.42 -29.76 10.40
C SER A 183 -19.39 -29.07 11.37
N GLY A 184 -19.82 -29.78 12.41
CA GLY A 184 -20.66 -29.23 13.47
C GLY A 184 -20.00 -28.11 14.26
N PHE A 185 -18.70 -28.26 14.57
CA PHE A 185 -17.90 -27.20 15.20
C PHE A 185 -17.82 -25.95 14.31
N ILE A 186 -17.55 -26.12 13.01
CA ILE A 186 -17.48 -25.00 12.05
C ILE A 186 -18.84 -24.28 11.98
N LEU A 187 -19.96 -25.00 11.89
CA LEU A 187 -21.28 -24.39 11.83
C LEU A 187 -21.65 -23.66 13.12
N ARG A 188 -21.32 -24.25 14.28
CA ARG A 188 -21.64 -23.67 15.59
C ARG A 188 -20.78 -22.46 15.91
N PHE A 189 -19.50 -22.49 15.53
CA PHE A 189 -18.49 -21.48 15.85
C PHE A 189 -17.94 -20.77 14.61
N TRP A 190 -18.74 -20.61 13.55
CA TRP A 190 -18.32 -20.00 12.29
C TRP A 190 -17.69 -18.61 12.48
N TRP A 191 -18.21 -17.83 13.42
CA TRP A 191 -17.66 -16.51 13.76
C TRP A 191 -16.26 -16.57 14.40
N LEU A 192 -15.96 -17.65 15.12
CA LEU A 192 -14.65 -17.89 15.70
C LEU A 192 -13.67 -18.40 14.63
N VAL A 193 -14.11 -19.37 13.82
CA VAL A 193 -13.27 -20.02 12.80
C VAL A 193 -12.92 -19.05 11.68
N TYR A 194 -13.84 -18.23 11.23
CA TYR A 194 -13.64 -17.31 10.12
C TYR A 194 -13.57 -15.85 10.55
N GLY A 195 -14.38 -15.43 11.49
CA GLY A 195 -14.44 -14.05 11.96
C GLY A 195 -13.21 -13.63 12.73
N LEU A 196 -12.68 -14.50 13.61
CA LEU A 196 -11.48 -14.19 14.39
C LEU A 196 -10.24 -13.98 13.53
N PRO A 197 -9.87 -14.85 12.56
CA PRO A 197 -8.75 -14.60 11.66
C PRO A 197 -8.92 -13.31 10.85
N ILE A 198 -10.10 -13.06 10.29
CA ILE A 198 -10.39 -11.82 9.55
C ILE A 198 -10.23 -10.60 10.46
N PHE A 199 -10.74 -10.66 11.68
CA PHE A 199 -10.59 -9.60 12.68
C PHE A 199 -9.12 -9.36 13.04
N LEU A 200 -8.35 -10.42 13.32
CA LEU A 200 -6.93 -10.32 13.65
C LEU A 200 -6.11 -9.72 12.51
N VAL A 201 -6.35 -10.16 11.27
CA VAL A 201 -5.71 -9.60 10.08
C VAL A 201 -6.06 -8.13 9.91
N THR A 202 -7.33 -7.76 10.03
CA THR A 202 -7.79 -6.37 9.91
C THR A 202 -7.21 -5.50 11.02
N ALA A 203 -7.26 -5.96 12.28
CA ALA A 203 -6.69 -5.28 13.43
C ALA A 203 -5.18 -5.10 13.28
N PHE A 204 -4.49 -6.11 12.77
CA PHE A 204 -3.07 -6.05 12.45
C PHE A 204 -2.77 -4.95 11.43
N PHE A 205 -3.43 -4.92 10.27
CA PHE A 205 -3.21 -3.88 9.26
C PHE A 205 -3.56 -2.48 9.77
N MET A 206 -4.59 -2.34 10.61
CA MET A 206 -4.95 -1.08 11.24
C MET A 206 -3.93 -0.64 12.30
N SER A 207 -3.28 -1.59 12.96
CA SER A 207 -2.26 -1.32 13.98
C SER A 207 -0.96 -0.76 13.37
N LEU A 208 -0.58 -1.21 12.17
CA LEU A 208 0.67 -0.84 11.51
C LEU A 208 0.97 0.67 11.51
N PRO A 209 0.04 1.56 11.07
CA PRO A 209 0.28 3.00 11.04
C PRO A 209 -0.07 3.72 12.36
N ARG A 210 -0.88 3.10 13.24
CA ARG A 210 -1.46 3.77 14.42
C ARG A 210 -0.80 3.42 15.72
N TRP A 211 -0.40 2.15 15.87
CA TRP A 211 0.14 1.66 17.14
C TRP A 211 1.50 2.25 17.45
N ASN A 212 1.62 2.83 18.65
CA ASN A 212 2.83 3.45 19.18
C ASN A 212 3.11 2.94 20.59
N GLY A 213 4.36 2.84 20.99
CA GLY A 213 4.72 2.49 22.35
C GLY A 213 6.04 1.72 22.43
N ARG A 214 6.46 1.39 23.66
CA ARG A 214 7.69 0.62 23.90
C ARG A 214 7.58 -0.81 23.35
N ILE A 215 6.42 -1.44 23.49
CA ILE A 215 6.14 -2.79 22.98
C ILE A 215 6.23 -2.78 21.44
N ARG A 216 5.68 -1.76 20.79
CA ARG A 216 5.76 -1.62 19.33
C ARG A 216 7.21 -1.54 18.84
N THR A 217 8.06 -0.78 19.52
CA THR A 217 9.48 -0.65 19.16
C THR A 217 10.23 -1.99 19.29
N ALA A 218 9.89 -2.81 20.27
CA ALA A 218 10.47 -4.15 20.42
C ALA A 218 10.00 -5.10 19.29
N ILE A 219 8.72 -5.05 18.94
CA ILE A 219 8.12 -5.91 17.91
C ILE A 219 8.53 -5.46 16.49
N ASP A 220 8.91 -4.20 16.29
CA ASP A 220 9.40 -3.68 14.98
C ASP A 220 10.64 -4.43 14.45
N ARG A 221 11.34 -5.20 15.31
CA ARG A 221 12.45 -6.07 14.90
C ARG A 221 11.99 -7.36 14.21
N TYR A 222 10.76 -7.78 14.44
CA TYR A 222 10.22 -9.04 13.94
C TYR A 222 9.22 -8.85 12.81
N ALA A 223 9.21 -9.80 11.87
CA ALA A 223 8.18 -9.83 10.85
C ALA A 223 6.81 -10.14 11.48
N PRO A 224 5.74 -9.52 10.99
CA PRO A 224 5.63 -8.69 9.78
C PRO A 224 5.80 -7.17 10.03
N TYR A 225 5.99 -6.73 11.28
CA TYR A 225 6.16 -5.31 11.62
C TYR A 225 7.48 -4.73 11.07
N SER A 226 8.56 -5.52 11.02
CA SER A 226 9.83 -5.10 10.42
C SER A 226 9.66 -4.73 8.95
N LEU A 227 8.86 -5.46 8.19
CA LEU A 227 8.58 -5.13 6.78
C LEU A 227 7.92 -3.75 6.62
N TYR A 228 6.98 -3.42 7.50
CA TYR A 228 6.35 -2.09 7.50
C TYR A 228 7.35 -1.00 7.86
N ARG A 229 8.20 -1.22 8.88
CA ARG A 229 9.27 -0.30 9.28
C ARG A 229 10.22 -0.06 8.10
N ASP A 230 10.73 -1.13 7.48
CA ASP A 230 11.71 -1.03 6.40
C ASP A 230 11.14 -0.38 5.14
N MET A 231 9.85 -0.63 4.84
CA MET A 231 9.16 0.08 3.76
C MET A 231 9.03 1.59 4.05
N ARG A 232 8.65 1.96 5.27
CA ARG A 232 8.49 3.37 5.64
C ARG A 232 9.80 4.10 5.79
N SER A 233 10.83 3.45 6.31
CA SER A 233 12.19 4.02 6.39
C SER A 233 12.77 4.27 5.01
N SER A 234 12.59 3.35 4.08
CA SER A 234 13.05 3.51 2.68
C SER A 234 12.33 4.66 1.96
N GLU A 235 11.00 4.74 2.12
CA GLU A 235 10.22 5.88 1.59
C GLU A 235 10.71 7.21 2.19
N PHE A 236 11.07 7.21 3.47
CA PHE A 236 11.64 8.37 4.14
C PHE A 236 12.98 8.76 3.55
N LEU A 237 13.93 7.83 3.38
CA LEU A 237 15.25 8.10 2.81
C LEU A 237 15.16 8.69 1.40
N VAL A 238 14.32 8.09 0.55
CA VAL A 238 14.08 8.59 -0.81
C VAL A 238 13.49 10.01 -0.79
N SER A 239 12.52 10.26 0.09
CA SER A 239 11.88 11.57 0.19
C SER A 239 12.80 12.62 0.80
N LEU A 240 13.62 12.23 1.79
CA LEU A 240 14.64 13.11 2.37
C LEU A 240 15.67 13.50 1.32
N ALA A 241 16.22 12.54 0.57
CA ALA A 241 17.17 12.82 -0.51
C ALA A 241 16.59 13.76 -1.58
N ALA A 242 15.30 13.62 -1.90
CA ALA A 242 14.65 14.52 -2.85
C ALA A 242 14.54 15.95 -2.34
N LEU A 243 14.19 16.12 -1.05
CA LEU A 243 14.01 17.44 -0.47
C LEU A 243 15.36 18.13 -0.21
N THR A 244 16.38 17.39 0.22
CA THR A 244 17.74 17.93 0.40
C THR A 244 18.36 18.30 -0.94
N GLY A 245 18.16 17.52 -2.01
CA GLY A 245 18.57 17.87 -3.38
C GLY A 245 17.85 19.08 -3.95
N ALA A 246 16.69 19.39 -3.42
CA ALA A 246 15.98 20.63 -3.70
C ALA A 246 16.36 21.78 -2.74
N ASN A 247 17.55 21.74 -2.14
CA ASN A 247 18.10 22.75 -1.22
C ASN A 247 17.27 23.00 0.06
N TYR A 248 16.42 22.03 0.49
CA TYR A 248 15.83 22.10 1.82
C TYR A 248 16.86 21.71 2.87
N SER A 249 16.88 22.44 4.01
CA SER A 249 17.60 21.96 5.16
C SER A 249 17.02 20.64 5.63
N THR A 250 17.82 19.76 6.23
CA THR A 250 17.33 18.47 6.80
C THR A 250 16.21 18.71 7.78
N TYR A 251 16.29 19.75 8.61
CA TYR A 251 15.26 20.11 9.56
C TYR A 251 13.93 20.47 8.87
N ASP A 252 13.97 21.28 7.82
CA ASP A 252 12.78 21.67 7.06
C ASP A 252 12.20 20.49 6.31
N ALA A 253 13.03 19.66 5.70
CA ALA A 253 12.61 18.44 5.03
C ALA A 253 11.84 17.51 5.99
N VAL A 254 12.40 17.20 7.17
CA VAL A 254 11.75 16.38 8.19
C VAL A 254 10.45 17.04 8.71
N THR A 255 10.45 18.38 8.84
CA THR A 255 9.27 19.14 9.28
C THR A 255 8.13 19.04 8.26
N VAL A 256 8.45 19.19 7.01
CA VAL A 256 7.49 19.09 5.91
C VAL A 256 6.92 17.66 5.82
N MET A 257 7.79 16.65 5.85
CA MET A 257 7.37 15.24 5.84
C MET A 257 6.48 14.87 7.04
N SER A 258 6.68 15.50 8.20
CA SER A 258 5.90 15.23 9.41
C SER A 258 4.43 15.65 9.30
N LYS A 259 4.08 16.57 8.40
CA LYS A 259 2.69 17.08 8.27
C LYS A 259 1.71 15.98 7.89
N ASN A 260 2.08 15.15 6.93
CA ASN A 260 1.21 14.10 6.36
C ASN A 260 1.58 12.67 6.82
N ALA A 261 2.54 12.54 7.72
CA ALA A 261 3.00 11.25 8.21
C ALA A 261 1.95 10.53 9.07
N SER A 262 2.01 9.18 9.07
CA SER A 262 1.21 8.35 9.99
C SER A 262 1.58 8.62 11.46
N PRO A 263 0.70 8.33 12.43
CA PRO A 263 1.01 8.51 13.86
C PRO A 263 2.32 7.83 14.30
N TRP A 264 2.58 6.61 13.81
CA TRP A 264 3.83 5.90 14.07
C TRP A 264 5.04 6.66 13.50
N MET A 265 4.99 7.06 12.24
CA MET A 265 6.07 7.83 11.60
C MET A 265 6.28 9.21 12.23
N LYS A 266 5.21 9.90 12.62
CA LYS A 266 5.27 11.21 13.31
C LYS A 266 6.12 11.15 14.58
N ARG A 267 6.07 10.05 15.31
CA ARG A 267 6.88 9.87 16.52
C ARG A 267 8.38 9.86 16.20
N HIS A 268 8.80 9.16 15.16
CA HIS A 268 10.20 9.13 14.73
C HIS A 268 10.65 10.50 14.21
N LEU A 269 9.83 11.13 13.35
CA LEU A 269 10.13 12.46 12.82
C LEU A 269 10.17 13.55 13.89
N ALA A 270 9.34 13.46 14.94
CA ALA A 270 9.39 14.38 16.07
C ALA A 270 10.69 14.24 16.86
N ARG A 271 11.19 13.01 17.08
CA ARG A 271 12.50 12.77 17.72
C ARG A 271 13.64 13.31 16.86
N MET A 272 13.62 13.06 15.53
CA MET A 272 14.61 13.61 14.60
C MET A 272 14.66 15.13 14.67
N ARG A 273 13.50 15.79 14.62
CA ARG A 273 13.41 17.25 14.70
C ARG A 273 13.97 17.80 16.02
N LEU A 274 13.66 17.14 17.13
CA LEU A 274 14.19 17.56 18.45
C LEU A 274 15.71 17.42 18.48
N SER A 275 16.25 16.32 17.96
CA SER A 275 17.69 16.08 17.89
C SER A 275 18.42 17.10 16.97
N LEU A 276 17.83 17.40 15.79
CA LEU A 276 18.36 18.41 14.86
C LEU A 276 18.35 19.83 15.46
N ARG A 277 17.39 20.15 16.32
CA ARG A 277 17.34 21.44 17.05
C ARG A 277 18.45 21.58 18.10
N SER A 278 18.85 20.47 18.72
CA SER A 278 19.88 20.46 19.75
C SER A 278 21.31 20.41 19.19
N SER A 279 21.51 20.79 17.92
CA SER A 279 22.80 20.80 17.23
C SER A 279 23.55 19.46 17.24
N ARG A 280 22.83 18.34 17.37
CA ARG A 280 23.42 17.02 17.23
C ARG A 280 23.71 16.75 15.75
N SER A 281 24.67 15.87 15.51
CA SER A 281 24.97 15.43 14.14
C SER A 281 23.73 14.87 13.45
N MET A 282 23.66 14.99 12.14
CA MET A 282 22.57 14.44 11.34
C MET A 282 22.38 12.94 11.57
N LEU A 283 23.49 12.19 11.69
CA LEU A 283 23.47 10.76 11.99
C LEU A 283 22.83 10.46 13.36
N ALA A 284 23.22 11.21 14.40
CA ALA A 284 22.61 11.08 15.73
C ALA A 284 21.12 11.44 15.72
N ALA A 285 20.68 12.34 14.84
CA ALA A 285 19.28 12.65 14.67
C ALA A 285 18.49 11.53 13.97
N MET A 286 19.13 10.76 13.10
CA MET A 286 18.50 9.64 12.38
C MET A 286 18.37 8.39 13.25
N ASP A 287 19.13 8.26 14.34
CA ASP A 287 19.04 7.14 15.29
C ASP A 287 17.78 7.24 16.17
N THR A 288 16.64 6.93 15.59
CA THR A 288 15.34 6.95 16.28
C THR A 288 14.69 5.57 16.37
N GLY A 289 15.38 4.52 15.87
CA GLY A 289 14.82 3.18 15.69
C GLY A 289 13.87 3.07 14.48
N LEU A 290 13.90 4.05 13.57
CA LEU A 290 13.16 4.02 12.30
C LEU A 290 13.79 3.03 11.33
N PHE A 291 15.11 2.91 11.33
CA PHE A 291 15.88 2.06 10.43
C PHE A 291 16.16 0.70 11.07
N SER A 292 16.35 -0.33 10.25
CA SER A 292 17.02 -1.55 10.68
C SER A 292 18.50 -1.26 10.92
N ASP A 293 19.14 -2.07 11.77
CA ASP A 293 20.58 -1.90 12.06
C ASP A 293 21.39 -1.90 10.76
N GLU A 294 21.12 -2.86 9.85
CA GLU A 294 21.75 -2.92 8.52
C GLU A 294 21.52 -1.64 7.67
N THR A 295 20.28 -1.13 7.65
CA THR A 295 19.99 0.09 6.89
C THR A 295 20.65 1.30 7.51
N PHE A 296 20.71 1.38 8.83
CA PHE A 296 21.36 2.46 9.55
C PHE A 296 22.87 2.45 9.32
N ASP A 297 23.53 1.31 9.41
CA ASP A 297 24.96 1.16 9.12
C ASP A 297 25.30 1.63 7.69
N ARG A 298 24.49 1.26 6.72
CA ARG A 298 24.62 1.76 5.34
C ARG A 298 24.45 3.28 5.24
N VAL A 299 23.52 3.87 6.00
CA VAL A 299 23.36 5.34 6.06
C VAL A 299 24.59 6.01 6.65
N VAL A 300 25.17 5.45 7.72
CA VAL A 300 26.42 5.93 8.33
C VAL A 300 27.54 5.89 7.33
N GLU A 301 27.75 4.75 6.65
CA GLU A 301 28.80 4.58 5.65
C GLU A 301 28.71 5.62 4.51
N TYR A 302 27.51 5.91 4.04
CA TYR A 302 27.32 6.92 2.99
C TYR A 302 27.39 8.36 3.52
N ALA A 303 27.14 8.60 4.79
CA ALA A 303 27.26 9.93 5.40
C ALA A 303 28.71 10.41 5.48
N GLU A 304 29.66 9.49 5.53
CA GLU A 304 31.10 9.77 5.51
C GLU A 304 31.63 10.06 4.11
N ARG A 305 30.83 9.83 3.06
CA ARG A 305 31.21 10.02 1.66
C ARG A 305 30.69 11.36 1.12
N THR A 306 31.33 11.86 0.08
CA THR A 306 31.11 13.20 -0.51
C THR A 306 29.70 13.43 -1.08
N ASN A 307 28.94 12.35 -1.39
CA ASN A 307 27.63 12.41 -2.03
C ASN A 307 26.52 11.77 -1.16
N PHE A 308 26.31 12.32 0.03
CA PHE A 308 25.35 11.84 1.00
C PHE A 308 23.93 11.68 0.43
N GLU A 309 23.47 12.64 -0.33
CA GLU A 309 22.15 12.63 -0.97
C GLU A 309 21.94 11.47 -1.93
N GLN A 310 22.92 11.23 -2.79
CA GLN A 310 22.88 10.09 -3.71
C GLN A 310 22.91 8.77 -2.95
N GLY A 311 23.66 8.72 -1.83
CA GLY A 311 23.69 7.60 -0.90
C GLY A 311 22.31 7.28 -0.32
N LEU A 312 21.63 8.27 0.27
CA LEU A 312 20.28 8.12 0.82
C LEU A 312 19.30 7.61 -0.24
N ARG A 313 19.36 8.19 -1.44
CA ARG A 313 18.50 7.76 -2.56
C ARG A 313 18.78 6.32 -2.96
N LYS A 314 20.05 5.93 -3.06
CA LYS A 314 20.46 4.58 -3.45
C LYS A 314 20.02 3.55 -2.39
N ILE A 315 20.25 3.81 -1.11
CA ILE A 315 19.84 2.94 0.00
C ILE A 315 18.32 2.79 0.00
N GLY A 316 17.58 3.90 -0.02
CA GLY A 316 16.12 3.86 -0.02
C GLY A 316 15.55 3.04 -1.18
N MET A 317 16.09 3.20 -2.40
CA MET A 317 15.63 2.47 -3.57
C MET A 317 15.99 0.98 -3.52
N SER A 318 17.24 0.63 -3.16
CA SER A 318 17.65 -0.77 -3.06
C SER A 318 16.85 -1.52 -1.99
N THR A 319 16.60 -0.89 -0.84
CA THR A 319 15.79 -1.50 0.23
C THR A 319 14.36 -1.75 -0.23
N ILE A 320 13.76 -0.83 -0.99
CA ILE A 320 12.41 -1.01 -1.55
C ILE A 320 12.37 -2.22 -2.52
N GLU A 321 13.39 -2.41 -3.35
CA GLU A 321 13.48 -3.54 -4.28
C GLU A 321 13.61 -4.87 -3.53
N THR A 322 14.51 -4.95 -2.57
CA THR A 322 14.71 -6.15 -1.72
C THR A 322 13.46 -6.51 -0.91
N LEU A 323 12.72 -5.50 -0.42
CA LEU A 323 11.46 -5.74 0.29
C LEU A 323 10.40 -6.39 -0.58
N ALA A 324 10.28 -6.02 -1.86
CA ALA A 324 9.33 -6.65 -2.77
C ALA A 324 9.62 -8.16 -2.94
N GLU A 325 10.90 -8.53 -3.03
CA GLU A 325 11.33 -9.93 -3.11
C GLU A 325 11.02 -10.69 -1.81
N THR A 326 11.33 -10.09 -0.66
CA THR A 326 11.06 -10.69 0.67
C THR A 326 9.56 -10.92 0.88
N ILE A 327 8.71 -9.96 0.50
CA ILE A 327 7.26 -10.09 0.58
C ILE A 327 6.78 -11.21 -0.34
N SER A 328 7.31 -11.30 -1.56
CA SER A 328 6.98 -12.36 -2.52
C SER A 328 7.31 -13.75 -1.98
N GLN A 329 8.51 -13.93 -1.43
CA GLN A 329 8.95 -15.21 -0.83
C GLN A 329 8.08 -15.64 0.35
N ARG A 330 7.79 -14.72 1.29
CA ARG A 330 6.94 -15.02 2.45
C ARG A 330 5.50 -15.32 2.07
N SER A 331 5.00 -14.65 1.04
CA SER A 331 3.66 -14.93 0.51
C SER A 331 3.59 -16.30 -0.19
N ALA A 332 4.67 -16.74 -0.83
CA ALA A 332 4.75 -18.07 -1.40
C ALA A 332 4.67 -19.16 -0.33
N LEU A 333 5.30 -18.94 0.83
CA LEU A 333 5.22 -19.85 1.97
C LEU A 333 3.79 -19.95 2.53
N LEU A 334 3.11 -18.80 2.73
CA LEU A 334 1.71 -18.77 3.15
C LEU A 334 0.80 -19.47 2.13
N ARG A 335 1.01 -19.21 0.84
CA ARG A 335 0.29 -19.90 -0.22
C ARG A 335 0.44 -21.41 -0.14
N ASN A 336 1.67 -21.91 0.04
CA ASN A 336 1.93 -23.35 0.10
C ASN A 336 1.23 -23.99 1.32
N ILE A 337 1.27 -23.33 2.49
CA ILE A 337 0.54 -23.81 3.67
C ILE A 337 -0.97 -23.87 3.41
N LEU A 338 -1.54 -22.87 2.79
CA LEU A 338 -2.97 -22.86 2.45
C LEU A 338 -3.32 -23.92 1.40
N LEU A 339 -2.47 -24.13 0.39
CA LEU A 339 -2.66 -25.20 -0.60
C LEU A 339 -2.63 -26.58 0.05
N MET A 340 -1.70 -26.83 0.98
CA MET A 340 -1.68 -28.06 1.78
C MET A 340 -2.93 -28.21 2.63
N GLY A 341 -3.41 -27.11 3.23
CA GLY A 341 -4.66 -27.10 4.02
C GLY A 341 -5.87 -27.43 3.16
N VAL A 342 -6.02 -26.84 1.98
CA VAL A 342 -7.10 -27.12 1.02
C VAL A 342 -7.03 -28.58 0.55
N GLY A 343 -5.85 -29.02 0.07
CA GLY A 343 -5.66 -30.38 -0.42
C GLY A 343 -5.87 -31.43 0.68
N GLY A 344 -5.33 -31.17 1.87
CA GLY A 344 -5.51 -32.04 3.04
C GLY A 344 -6.98 -32.17 3.47
N PHE A 345 -7.72 -31.05 3.47
CA PHE A 345 -9.15 -31.08 3.82
C PHE A 345 -9.99 -31.81 2.76
N ILE A 346 -9.69 -31.61 1.47
CA ILE A 346 -10.36 -32.36 0.38
C ILE A 346 -10.09 -33.86 0.54
N MET A 347 -8.83 -34.23 0.73
CA MET A 347 -8.44 -35.63 0.92
C MET A 347 -9.13 -36.24 2.15
N PHE A 348 -9.15 -35.52 3.27
CA PHE A 348 -9.84 -35.93 4.49
C PHE A 348 -11.34 -36.13 4.25
N THR A 349 -11.98 -35.23 3.50
CA THR A 349 -13.40 -35.35 3.13
C THR A 349 -13.66 -36.58 2.27
N VAL A 350 -12.82 -36.79 1.23
CA VAL A 350 -12.96 -37.97 0.32
C VAL A 350 -12.78 -39.27 1.08
N LEU A 351 -11.77 -39.37 1.97
CA LEU A 351 -11.55 -40.55 2.79
C LEU A 351 -12.72 -40.80 3.74
N GLY A 352 -13.29 -39.76 4.37
CA GLY A 352 -14.48 -39.89 5.19
C GLY A 352 -15.71 -40.43 4.41
N MET A 353 -15.92 -39.91 3.19
CA MET A 353 -16.98 -40.37 2.31
C MET A 353 -16.80 -41.86 1.91
N LEU A 354 -15.59 -42.23 1.51
CA LEU A 354 -15.31 -43.60 1.10
C LEU A 354 -15.55 -44.60 2.27
N GLN A 355 -15.07 -44.26 3.47
CA GLN A 355 -15.28 -45.13 4.64
C GLN A 355 -16.78 -45.24 5.03
N ILE A 356 -17.49 -44.13 5.03
CA ILE A 356 -18.96 -44.15 5.27
C ILE A 356 -19.67 -45.00 4.22
N GLY A 357 -19.31 -44.85 2.94
CA GLY A 357 -19.90 -45.63 1.84
C GLY A 357 -19.62 -47.12 1.95
N GLN A 358 -18.42 -47.53 2.36
CA GLN A 358 -18.05 -48.92 2.58
C GLN A 358 -18.87 -49.54 3.76
N GLU A 359 -18.89 -48.85 4.90
CA GLU A 359 -19.67 -49.30 6.08
C GLU A 359 -21.16 -49.43 5.77
N ALA A 360 -21.75 -48.47 5.06
CA ALA A 360 -23.14 -48.52 4.63
C ALA A 360 -23.41 -49.70 3.68
N SER A 361 -22.48 -50.03 2.77
CA SER A 361 -22.58 -51.16 1.86
C SER A 361 -22.50 -52.50 2.59
N GLU A 362 -21.56 -52.64 3.52
CA GLU A 362 -21.40 -53.89 4.33
C GLU A 362 -22.64 -54.16 5.16
N ARG A 363 -23.24 -53.14 5.77
CA ARG A 363 -24.48 -53.28 6.54
C ARG A 363 -25.68 -53.65 5.69
N MET A 364 -25.82 -53.06 4.49
CA MET A 364 -26.90 -53.45 3.58
C MET A 364 -26.75 -54.91 3.14
N GLN A 365 -25.54 -55.42 2.93
CA GLN A 365 -25.30 -56.83 2.60
C GLN A 365 -25.57 -57.76 3.77
N ALA A 366 -25.31 -57.33 5.01
CA ALA A 366 -25.58 -58.09 6.20
C ALA A 366 -27.07 -58.21 6.56
N MET A 367 -27.93 -57.33 6.01
CA MET A 367 -29.38 -57.32 6.18
C MET A 367 -30.14 -58.12 5.10
N MET A 368 -29.47 -58.51 4.03
CA MET A 368 -30.00 -59.37 2.98
C MET A 368 -29.72 -60.83 3.28
#